data_8febf73d72e18669449668f0bbfae386
#
_entry.id   8febf73d72e18669449668f0bbfae386
#
_cell.length_a   1.000
_cell.length_b   1.000
_cell.length_c   1.000
_cell.angle_alpha   90.00
_cell.angle_beta   90.00
_cell.angle_gamma   90.00
#
_symmetry.space_group_name_H-M   'P 1'
#
loop_
_entity.id
_entity.type
_entity.pdbx_description
1 polymer ?
#
loop_
_entity_poly.entity_id
_entity_poly.type
_entity_poly.pdbx_seq_one_letter_code
_entity_poly.pdbx_strand_id
1 'polypeptide(L)'
;MAVILRDINAGYNGRMQLCDVNLDIADRDFVGIVGPNGGGKTTLLRVFLGLLKPYSGTIEFQRDGHQVDSLSVGYLPQTRDIDTDFPMSVADVVASGMNSPRRLFGGYTKEQRERADQIMHTIGISDFARRPVKALSGGELQRVLFARALVSRPELLILDEPDNFVDDNFESFMYDTIRKVNKEAAIVMVSHDRQFVESYAKKIIEVNERIKILR
;
A
#
# COMPACT_ATOMS: atom_id res chain seq x y z
N MET A 1 -1.41 13.45 10.02
CA MET A 1 -0.34 13.39 9.00
C MET A 1 -0.75 14.04 7.70
N ALA A 2 0.18 14.42 6.79
CA ALA A 2 -0.12 14.81 5.42
C ALA A 2 0.98 14.35 4.48
N VAL A 3 0.61 14.13 3.20
CA VAL A 3 1.55 13.93 2.10
C VAL A 3 1.26 14.98 1.05
N ILE A 4 2.28 15.72 0.65
CA ILE A 4 2.15 16.87 -0.24
C ILE A 4 3.07 16.67 -1.44
N LEU A 5 2.49 16.57 -2.63
CA LEU A 5 3.20 16.50 -3.90
C LEU A 5 3.09 17.83 -4.62
N ARG A 6 4.21 18.38 -5.10
CA ARG A 6 4.27 19.61 -5.88
C ARG A 6 5.10 19.42 -7.14
N ASP A 7 4.48 19.74 -8.27
CA ASP A 7 5.08 19.77 -9.61
C ASP A 7 5.83 18.49 -9.99
N ILE A 8 5.30 17.34 -9.56
CA ILE A 8 5.94 16.05 -9.75
C ILE A 8 5.94 15.67 -11.24
N ASN A 9 7.13 15.46 -11.77
CA ASN A 9 7.39 14.87 -13.06
C ASN A 9 8.17 13.57 -12.87
N ALA A 10 7.62 12.44 -13.30
CA ALA A 10 8.23 11.13 -13.05
C ALA A 10 8.01 10.17 -14.23
N GLY A 11 8.88 9.16 -14.32
CA GLY A 11 8.81 8.14 -15.36
C GLY A 11 10.05 7.26 -15.39
N TYR A 12 10.25 6.55 -16.48
CA TYR A 12 11.31 5.56 -16.64
C TYR A 12 12.10 5.80 -17.92
N ASN A 13 13.42 5.63 -17.86
CA ASN A 13 14.32 5.69 -19.03
C ASN A 13 14.12 6.97 -19.88
N GLY A 14 13.92 8.11 -19.23
CA GLY A 14 13.68 9.40 -19.90
C GLY A 14 12.28 9.59 -20.47
N ARG A 15 11.38 8.61 -20.37
CA ARG A 15 9.98 8.74 -20.78
C ARG A 15 9.13 9.18 -19.60
N MET A 16 8.42 10.29 -19.77
CA MET A 16 7.46 10.78 -18.81
C MET A 16 6.26 9.83 -18.71
N GLN A 17 5.82 9.56 -17.50
CA GLN A 17 4.59 8.84 -17.16
C GLN A 17 3.67 9.71 -16.30
N LEU A 18 4.24 10.68 -15.59
CA LEU A 18 3.54 11.66 -14.78
C LEU A 18 4.11 13.05 -15.11
N CYS A 19 3.22 13.99 -15.39
CA CYS A 19 3.55 15.35 -15.75
C CYS A 19 2.80 16.33 -14.85
N ASP A 20 3.54 17.21 -14.18
CA ASP A 20 3.00 18.33 -13.38
C ASP A 20 1.94 17.89 -12.36
N VAL A 21 2.26 16.83 -11.59
CA VAL A 21 1.33 16.26 -10.62
C VAL A 21 1.40 17.04 -9.31
N ASN A 22 0.26 17.57 -8.91
CA ASN A 22 0.04 18.27 -7.65
C ASN A 22 -1.08 17.57 -6.87
N LEU A 23 -0.77 17.08 -5.65
CA LEU A 23 -1.75 16.33 -4.84
C LEU A 23 -1.46 16.48 -3.36
N ASP A 24 -2.51 16.76 -2.58
CA ASP A 24 -2.47 16.78 -1.13
C ASP A 24 -3.33 15.65 -0.57
N ILE A 25 -2.75 14.88 0.33
CA ILE A 25 -3.42 13.83 1.11
C ILE A 25 -3.33 14.22 2.57
N ALA A 26 -4.47 14.50 3.16
CA ALA A 26 -4.57 14.87 4.58
C ALA A 26 -4.72 13.62 5.46
N ASP A 27 -4.67 13.85 6.77
CA ASP A 27 -4.94 12.81 7.76
C ASP A 27 -6.30 12.16 7.51
N ARG A 28 -6.33 10.82 7.55
CA ARG A 28 -7.54 10.01 7.35
C ARG A 28 -8.28 10.29 6.04
N ASP A 29 -7.61 10.85 5.04
CA ASP A 29 -8.19 10.92 3.71
C ASP A 29 -8.26 9.51 3.11
N PHE A 30 -9.31 9.28 2.33
CA PHE A 30 -9.40 8.14 1.43
C PHE A 30 -9.35 8.68 0.00
N VAL A 31 -8.25 8.41 -0.68
CA VAL A 31 -8.02 8.81 -2.07
C VAL A 31 -8.16 7.60 -2.98
N GLY A 32 -9.19 7.61 -3.81
CA GLY A 32 -9.35 6.63 -4.88
C GLY A 32 -8.62 7.08 -6.14
N ILE A 33 -7.85 6.18 -6.73
CA ILE A 33 -7.13 6.41 -7.99
C ILE A 33 -7.77 5.56 -9.07
N VAL A 34 -8.23 6.23 -10.12
CA VAL A 34 -8.76 5.60 -11.33
C VAL A 34 -7.96 6.05 -12.56
N GLY A 35 -8.19 5.44 -13.70
CA GLY A 35 -7.55 5.81 -14.97
C GLY A 35 -7.17 4.61 -15.82
N PRO A 36 -6.76 4.84 -17.08
CA PRO A 36 -6.44 3.77 -18.02
C PRO A 36 -5.18 2.99 -17.60
N ASN A 37 -5.06 1.78 -18.14
CA ASN A 37 -3.81 1.02 -18.03
C ASN A 37 -2.69 1.78 -18.74
N GLY A 38 -1.51 1.84 -18.10
CA GLY A 38 -0.39 2.66 -18.58
C GLY A 38 -0.52 4.16 -18.29
N GLY A 39 -1.62 4.64 -17.69
CA GLY A 39 -1.83 6.06 -17.39
C GLY A 39 -0.95 6.64 -16.28
N GLY A 40 -0.09 5.84 -15.63
CA GLY A 40 0.83 6.32 -14.60
C GLY A 40 0.39 6.01 -13.15
N LYS A 41 -0.69 5.25 -12.92
CA LYS A 41 -1.18 4.91 -11.56
C LYS A 41 -0.10 4.27 -10.70
N THR A 42 0.49 3.17 -11.14
CA THR A 42 1.59 2.47 -10.43
C THR A 42 2.84 3.35 -10.31
N THR A 43 3.10 4.20 -11.29
CA THR A 43 4.20 5.19 -11.23
C THR A 43 3.98 6.16 -10.07
N LEU A 44 2.75 6.67 -9.91
CA LEU A 44 2.37 7.55 -8.80
C LEU A 44 2.53 6.84 -7.46
N LEU A 45 2.07 5.57 -7.33
CA LEU A 45 2.27 4.79 -6.12
C LEU A 45 3.75 4.60 -5.78
N ARG A 46 4.60 4.31 -6.77
CA ARG A 46 6.05 4.17 -6.56
C ARG A 46 6.71 5.48 -6.14
N VAL A 47 6.20 6.62 -6.60
CA VAL A 47 6.64 7.94 -6.14
C VAL A 47 6.27 8.15 -4.66
N PHE A 48 5.04 7.83 -4.24
CA PHE A 48 4.63 7.88 -2.82
C PHE A 48 5.48 6.99 -1.92
N LEU A 49 5.85 5.80 -2.41
CA LEU A 49 6.67 4.82 -1.68
C LEU A 49 8.15 5.18 -1.64
N GLY A 50 8.58 6.23 -2.33
CA GLY A 50 10.00 6.56 -2.50
C GLY A 50 10.79 5.55 -3.33
N LEU A 51 10.09 4.62 -4.02
CA LEU A 51 10.68 3.60 -4.91
C LEU A 51 11.03 4.15 -6.29
N LEU A 52 10.49 5.31 -6.64
CA LEU A 52 10.81 6.04 -7.86
C LEU A 52 11.07 7.50 -7.51
N LYS A 53 12.33 7.92 -7.75
CA LYS A 53 12.68 9.34 -7.60
C LYS A 53 12.13 10.13 -8.79
N PRO A 54 11.33 11.19 -8.58
CA PRO A 54 10.86 12.04 -9.66
C PRO A 54 12.02 12.76 -10.35
N TYR A 55 11.83 13.11 -11.60
CA TYR A 55 12.78 13.94 -12.37
C TYR A 55 12.80 15.37 -11.85
N SER A 56 11.63 15.88 -11.43
CA SER A 56 11.47 17.19 -10.78
C SER A 56 10.27 17.20 -9.85
N GLY A 57 10.14 18.25 -9.05
CA GLY A 57 9.11 18.41 -8.04
C GLY A 57 9.57 17.95 -6.66
N THR A 58 8.68 18.11 -5.67
CA THR A 58 8.94 17.76 -4.27
C THR A 58 7.85 16.91 -3.68
N ILE A 59 8.24 16.01 -2.79
CA ILE A 59 7.34 15.24 -1.93
C ILE A 59 7.68 15.61 -0.50
N GLU A 60 6.66 16.05 0.24
CA GLU A 60 6.80 16.38 1.65
C GLU A 60 5.89 15.48 2.49
N PHE A 61 6.44 14.99 3.59
CA PHE A 61 5.69 14.26 4.59
C PHE A 61 5.55 15.13 5.85
N GLN A 62 4.36 15.16 6.42
CA GLN A 62 4.08 15.93 7.63
C GLN A 62 3.38 15.06 8.68
N ARG A 63 3.78 15.26 9.95
CA ARG A 63 3.12 14.68 11.13
C ARG A 63 2.89 15.80 12.13
N ASP A 64 1.63 15.97 12.56
CA ASP A 64 1.22 17.01 13.53
C ASP A 64 1.64 18.42 13.11
N GLY A 65 1.57 18.71 11.79
CA GLY A 65 1.95 20.01 11.22
C GLY A 65 3.45 20.24 11.04
N HIS A 66 4.30 19.28 11.40
CA HIS A 66 5.74 19.35 11.22
C HIS A 66 6.22 18.44 10.10
N GLN A 67 7.17 18.91 9.32
CA GLN A 67 7.82 18.09 8.29
C GLN A 67 8.62 16.97 8.94
N VAL A 68 8.51 15.76 8.37
CA VAL A 68 9.25 14.56 8.79
C VAL A 68 9.88 13.89 7.56
N ASP A 69 10.96 13.12 7.80
CA ASP A 69 11.67 12.45 6.71
C ASP A 69 10.88 11.30 6.08
N SER A 70 9.99 10.65 6.85
CA SER A 70 9.18 9.54 6.39
C SER A 70 7.95 9.30 7.27
N LEU A 71 6.96 8.61 6.71
CA LEU A 71 5.80 8.07 7.41
C LEU A 71 5.90 6.55 7.52
N SER A 72 5.14 5.97 8.46
CA SER A 72 4.89 4.53 8.45
C SER A 72 3.93 4.20 7.31
N VAL A 73 4.44 3.55 6.26
CA VAL A 73 3.65 3.19 5.08
C VAL A 73 3.41 1.70 5.04
N GLY A 74 2.15 1.30 4.89
CA GLY A 74 1.75 -0.06 4.51
C GLY A 74 1.51 -0.12 3.00
N TYR A 75 2.04 -1.14 2.34
CA TYR A 75 1.86 -1.29 0.90
C TYR A 75 1.41 -2.69 0.52
N LEU A 76 0.28 -2.76 -0.17
CA LEU A 76 -0.21 -3.95 -0.85
C LEU A 76 0.03 -3.78 -2.36
N PRO A 77 1.06 -4.45 -2.92
CA PRO A 77 1.35 -4.42 -4.35
C PRO A 77 0.40 -5.32 -5.15
N GLN A 78 0.39 -5.17 -6.46
CA GLN A 78 -0.20 -6.18 -7.34
C GLN A 78 0.52 -7.52 -7.15
N THR A 79 -0.25 -8.61 -7.01
CA THR A 79 0.29 -9.95 -6.71
C THR A 79 1.29 -10.44 -7.76
N ARG A 80 1.09 -10.10 -9.04
CA ARG A 80 1.99 -10.46 -10.15
C ARG A 80 3.37 -9.81 -10.09
N ASP A 81 3.54 -8.75 -9.29
CA ASP A 81 4.81 -8.03 -9.15
C ASP A 81 5.70 -8.62 -8.03
N ILE A 82 5.25 -9.71 -7.39
CA ILE A 82 5.96 -10.34 -6.29
C ILE A 82 6.79 -11.53 -6.78
N ASP A 83 8.08 -11.48 -6.51
CA ASP A 83 8.96 -12.63 -6.66
C ASP A 83 8.69 -13.64 -5.53
N THR A 84 8.03 -14.75 -5.88
CA THR A 84 7.70 -15.82 -4.94
C THR A 84 8.78 -16.89 -4.83
N ASP A 85 9.82 -16.87 -5.67
CA ASP A 85 10.92 -17.83 -5.64
C ASP A 85 11.88 -17.61 -4.47
N PHE A 86 11.82 -16.41 -3.86
CA PHE A 86 12.63 -16.13 -2.69
C PHE A 86 12.19 -17.03 -1.50
N PRO A 87 13.13 -17.75 -0.84
CA PRO A 87 12.82 -18.74 0.18
C PRO A 87 12.42 -18.13 1.52
N MET A 88 11.22 -17.52 1.58
CA MET A 88 10.64 -16.95 2.80
C MET A 88 9.41 -17.71 3.22
N SER A 89 9.21 -17.84 4.54
CA SER A 89 7.94 -18.29 5.11
C SER A 89 6.90 -17.16 5.08
N VAL A 90 5.63 -17.53 5.18
CA VAL A 90 4.52 -16.54 5.33
C VAL A 90 4.77 -15.62 6.52
N ALA A 91 5.18 -16.16 7.67
CA ALA A 91 5.48 -15.36 8.87
C ALA A 91 6.60 -14.34 8.62
N ASP A 92 7.66 -14.73 7.87
CA ASP A 92 8.75 -13.82 7.52
C ASP A 92 8.27 -12.69 6.59
N VAL A 93 7.41 -13.02 5.61
CA VAL A 93 6.84 -12.01 4.70
C VAL A 93 5.97 -11.04 5.47
N VAL A 94 5.07 -11.50 6.34
CA VAL A 94 4.25 -10.62 7.17
C VAL A 94 5.13 -9.74 8.06
N ALA A 95 6.10 -10.33 8.76
CA ALA A 95 6.99 -9.60 9.63
C ALA A 95 7.86 -8.57 8.89
N SER A 96 8.18 -8.79 7.61
CA SER A 96 8.93 -7.83 6.78
C SER A 96 8.19 -6.50 6.56
N GLY A 97 6.88 -6.47 6.77
CA GLY A 97 6.08 -5.24 6.69
C GLY A 97 6.28 -4.29 7.87
N MET A 98 6.98 -4.69 8.93
CA MET A 98 7.29 -3.81 10.04
C MET A 98 8.43 -2.85 9.67
N ASN A 99 8.18 -1.55 9.76
CA ASN A 99 9.15 -0.48 9.49
C ASN A 99 10.22 -0.38 10.61
N SER A 100 10.77 -1.49 11.03
CA SER A 100 11.74 -1.54 12.12
C SER A 100 13.02 -2.20 11.62
N PRO A 101 14.20 -1.64 11.91
CA PRO A 101 15.45 -2.23 11.44
C PRO A 101 15.55 -3.67 11.97
N ARG A 102 15.74 -4.62 11.05
CA ARG A 102 16.13 -5.98 11.41
C ARG A 102 17.40 -5.90 12.24
N ARG A 103 17.42 -6.52 13.41
CA ARG A 103 18.68 -6.65 14.14
C ARG A 103 19.67 -7.42 13.25
N LEU A 104 20.87 -6.91 13.09
CA LEU A 104 21.95 -7.53 12.32
C LEU A 104 22.21 -9.00 12.77
N PHE A 105 21.95 -9.28 14.05
CA PHE A 105 22.01 -10.62 14.64
C PHE A 105 20.77 -10.82 15.52
N GLY A 106 19.95 -11.86 15.24
CA GLY A 106 18.83 -12.24 16.11
C GLY A 106 17.43 -12.14 15.52
N GLY A 107 17.24 -11.67 14.29
CA GLY A 107 15.92 -11.64 13.63
C GLY A 107 14.96 -10.64 14.28
N TYR A 108 13.67 -10.98 14.29
CA TYR A 108 12.60 -10.15 14.88
C TYR A 108 12.56 -10.25 16.40
N THR A 109 12.22 -9.16 17.09
CA THR A 109 12.00 -9.16 18.54
C THR A 109 10.77 -10.00 18.91
N LYS A 110 10.63 -10.35 20.18
CA LYS A 110 9.44 -11.07 20.68
C LYS A 110 8.16 -10.29 20.35
N GLU A 111 8.15 -8.99 20.61
CA GLU A 111 7.02 -8.10 20.33
C GLU A 111 6.66 -8.06 18.82
N GLN A 112 7.68 -8.02 17.96
CA GLN A 112 7.46 -8.05 16.51
C GLN A 112 6.84 -9.38 16.05
N ARG A 113 7.26 -10.50 16.62
CA ARG A 113 6.67 -11.81 16.32
C ARG A 113 5.24 -11.90 16.80
N GLU A 114 4.96 -11.51 18.04
CA GLU A 114 3.62 -11.48 18.60
C GLU A 114 2.67 -10.63 17.76
N ARG A 115 3.17 -9.50 17.24
CA ARG A 115 2.39 -8.63 16.36
C ARG A 115 2.12 -9.28 14.99
N ALA A 116 3.12 -9.96 14.41
CA ALA A 116 2.93 -10.73 13.19
C ALA A 116 1.93 -11.87 13.40
N ASP A 117 2.00 -12.57 14.52
CA ASP A 117 1.06 -13.64 14.86
C ASP A 117 -0.37 -13.10 15.03
N GLN A 118 -0.54 -11.95 15.70
CA GLN A 118 -1.84 -11.31 15.88
C GLN A 118 -2.48 -10.92 14.54
N ILE A 119 -1.73 -10.29 13.63
CA ILE A 119 -2.29 -9.91 12.34
C ILE A 119 -2.58 -11.14 11.48
N MET A 120 -1.73 -12.17 11.50
CA MET A 120 -1.99 -13.43 10.79
C MET A 120 -3.26 -14.10 11.29
N HIS A 121 -3.50 -14.10 12.59
CA HIS A 121 -4.73 -14.61 13.19
C HIS A 121 -5.95 -13.79 12.72
N THR A 122 -5.86 -12.48 12.74
CA THR A 122 -6.94 -11.58 12.32
C THR A 122 -7.33 -11.77 10.85
N ILE A 123 -6.34 -12.01 9.99
CA ILE A 123 -6.54 -12.23 8.53
C ILE A 123 -6.91 -13.69 8.21
N GLY A 124 -6.80 -14.62 9.18
CA GLY A 124 -7.13 -16.03 9.01
C GLY A 124 -6.06 -16.82 8.24
N ILE A 125 -4.78 -16.49 8.45
CA ILE A 125 -3.63 -17.14 7.77
C ILE A 125 -2.65 -17.82 8.71
N SER A 126 -3.00 -18.00 9.98
CA SER A 126 -2.13 -18.61 11.00
C SER A 126 -1.72 -20.03 10.66
N ASP A 127 -2.61 -20.82 10.04
CA ASP A 127 -2.39 -22.24 9.78
C ASP A 127 -1.26 -22.50 8.77
N PHE A 128 -0.97 -21.51 7.95
CA PHE A 128 0.12 -21.61 6.97
C PHE A 128 1.30 -20.66 7.22
N ALA A 129 1.44 -20.15 8.45
CA ALA A 129 2.52 -19.24 8.83
C ALA A 129 3.94 -19.78 8.48
N ARG A 130 4.14 -21.10 8.55
CA ARG A 130 5.42 -21.75 8.24
C ARG A 130 5.57 -22.20 6.79
N ARG A 131 4.50 -22.11 5.97
CA ARG A 131 4.57 -22.49 4.56
C ARG A 131 5.48 -21.55 3.79
N PRO A 132 6.25 -22.05 2.81
CA PRO A 132 6.97 -21.17 1.88
C PRO A 132 5.99 -20.43 0.98
N VAL A 133 6.27 -19.15 0.71
CA VAL A 133 5.39 -18.27 -0.08
C VAL A 133 5.11 -18.82 -1.48
N LYS A 134 6.09 -19.47 -2.10
CA LYS A 134 5.94 -20.11 -3.42
C LYS A 134 4.89 -21.22 -3.48
N ALA A 135 4.47 -21.77 -2.32
CA ALA A 135 3.45 -22.83 -2.25
C ALA A 135 2.04 -22.30 -2.04
N LEU A 136 1.85 -20.98 -2.09
CA LEU A 136 0.55 -20.33 -1.90
C LEU A 136 -0.20 -20.21 -3.23
N SER A 137 -1.54 -20.33 -3.16
CA SER A 137 -2.42 -19.86 -4.22
C SER A 137 -2.41 -18.34 -4.33
N GLY A 138 -2.90 -17.77 -5.43
CA GLY A 138 -3.00 -16.32 -5.61
C GLY A 138 -3.80 -15.64 -4.50
N GLY A 139 -4.93 -16.22 -4.10
CA GLY A 139 -5.75 -15.67 -3.01
C GLY A 139 -5.08 -15.78 -1.63
N GLU A 140 -4.38 -16.90 -1.33
CA GLU A 140 -3.58 -17.02 -0.11
C GLU A 140 -2.46 -15.99 -0.08
N LEU A 141 -1.76 -15.79 -1.20
CA LEU A 141 -0.70 -14.77 -1.31
C LEU A 141 -1.26 -13.37 -1.08
N GLN A 142 -2.43 -13.05 -1.66
CA GLN A 142 -3.08 -11.76 -1.47
C GLN A 142 -3.39 -11.49 0.01
N ARG A 143 -3.89 -12.51 0.74
CA ARG A 143 -4.12 -12.41 2.19
C ARG A 143 -2.82 -12.14 2.97
N VAL A 144 -1.73 -12.80 2.59
CA VAL A 144 -0.40 -12.61 3.21
C VAL A 144 0.12 -11.20 2.96
N LEU A 145 0.00 -10.69 1.73
CA LEU A 145 0.43 -9.33 1.38
C LEU A 145 -0.43 -8.27 2.08
N PHE A 146 -1.72 -8.52 2.24
CA PHE A 146 -2.61 -7.64 3.00
C PHE A 146 -2.21 -7.61 4.49
N ALA A 147 -1.95 -8.77 5.12
CA ALA A 147 -1.42 -8.83 6.48
C ALA A 147 -0.09 -8.07 6.62
N ARG A 148 0.82 -8.24 5.65
CA ARG A 148 2.10 -7.50 5.59
C ARG A 148 1.90 -5.99 5.54
N ALA A 149 0.93 -5.51 4.76
CA ALA A 149 0.64 -4.07 4.65
C ALA A 149 0.11 -3.47 5.96
N LEU A 150 -0.59 -4.27 6.77
CA LEU A 150 -1.23 -3.82 8.02
C LEU A 150 -0.36 -3.97 9.26
N VAL A 151 0.65 -4.87 9.24
CA VAL A 151 1.42 -5.23 10.44
C VAL A 151 2.14 -4.04 11.07
N SER A 152 2.53 -3.02 10.29
CA SER A 152 3.18 -1.80 10.80
C SER A 152 2.23 -0.82 11.51
N ARG A 153 0.90 -1.01 11.44
CA ARG A 153 -0.11 0.02 11.77
C ARG A 153 0.23 1.33 11.05
N PRO A 154 0.10 1.34 9.73
CA PRO A 154 0.61 2.44 8.92
C PRO A 154 -0.16 3.74 9.18
N GLU A 155 0.53 4.87 8.99
CA GLU A 155 -0.07 6.21 8.91
C GLU A 155 -0.66 6.45 7.51
N LEU A 156 -0.08 5.77 6.50
CA LEU A 156 -0.53 5.78 5.11
C LEU A 156 -0.59 4.34 4.60
N LEU A 157 -1.78 3.89 4.19
CA LEU A 157 -1.97 2.57 3.56
C LEU A 157 -2.17 2.76 2.06
N ILE A 158 -1.30 2.14 1.27
CA ILE A 158 -1.35 2.16 -0.19
C ILE A 158 -1.76 0.78 -0.69
N LEU A 159 -2.80 0.73 -1.52
CA LEU A 159 -3.40 -0.49 -2.04
C LEU A 159 -3.43 -0.42 -3.57
N ASP A 160 -2.76 -1.36 -4.23
CA ASP A 160 -2.70 -1.45 -5.69
C ASP A 160 -3.51 -2.67 -6.16
N GLU A 161 -4.76 -2.42 -6.58
CA GLU A 161 -5.75 -3.44 -7.00
C GLU A 161 -5.91 -4.57 -5.95
N PRO A 162 -6.36 -4.23 -4.72
CA PRO A 162 -6.41 -5.17 -3.59
C PRO A 162 -7.40 -6.32 -3.78
N ASP A 163 -8.41 -6.11 -4.60
CA ASP A 163 -9.55 -7.00 -4.93
C ASP A 163 -9.20 -8.12 -5.93
N ASN A 164 -8.01 -8.09 -6.52
CA ASN A 164 -7.59 -9.13 -7.45
C ASN A 164 -7.34 -10.48 -6.73
N PHE A 165 -7.83 -11.57 -7.32
CA PHE A 165 -7.61 -12.96 -6.87
C PHE A 165 -8.20 -13.35 -5.52
N VAL A 166 -9.08 -12.55 -4.93
CA VAL A 166 -9.75 -12.86 -3.66
C VAL A 166 -11.18 -13.38 -3.88
N ASP A 167 -11.65 -14.19 -2.95
CA ASP A 167 -13.05 -14.61 -2.90
C ASP A 167 -13.93 -13.53 -2.26
N ASP A 168 -15.24 -13.55 -2.55
CA ASP A 168 -16.21 -12.55 -2.10
C ASP A 168 -16.22 -12.36 -0.57
N ASN A 169 -15.99 -13.43 0.19
CA ASN A 169 -15.99 -13.37 1.66
C ASN A 169 -14.76 -12.61 2.15
N PHE A 170 -13.58 -12.87 1.57
CA PHE A 170 -12.36 -12.17 1.94
C PHE A 170 -12.38 -10.74 1.42
N GLU A 171 -12.92 -10.48 0.25
CA GLU A 171 -13.10 -9.13 -0.28
C GLU A 171 -13.93 -8.27 0.68
N SER A 172 -15.09 -8.75 1.12
CA SER A 172 -15.93 -8.06 2.10
C SER A 172 -15.18 -7.80 3.42
N PHE A 173 -14.47 -8.81 3.94
CA PHE A 173 -13.64 -8.68 5.14
C PHE A 173 -12.52 -7.63 4.96
N MET A 174 -11.86 -7.64 3.81
CA MET A 174 -10.79 -6.72 3.46
C MET A 174 -11.30 -5.27 3.40
N TYR A 175 -12.42 -5.04 2.74
CA TYR A 175 -13.03 -3.71 2.67
C TYR A 175 -13.48 -3.20 4.04
N ASP A 176 -14.04 -4.07 4.89
CA ASP A 176 -14.36 -3.73 6.28
C ASP A 176 -13.12 -3.35 7.09
N THR A 177 -12.03 -4.06 6.85
CA THR A 177 -10.74 -3.78 7.51
C THR A 177 -10.16 -2.46 7.04
N ILE A 178 -10.17 -2.18 5.73
CA ILE A 178 -9.73 -0.91 5.15
C ILE A 178 -10.51 0.26 5.77
N ARG A 179 -11.84 0.13 5.91
CA ARG A 179 -12.68 1.15 6.57
C ARG A 179 -12.29 1.40 8.02
N LYS A 180 -11.94 0.34 8.76
CA LYS A 180 -11.47 0.48 10.15
C LYS A 180 -10.12 1.19 10.20
N VAL A 181 -9.19 0.81 9.32
CA VAL A 181 -7.87 1.45 9.22
C VAL A 181 -7.98 2.93 8.85
N ASN A 182 -8.92 3.30 7.97
CA ASN A 182 -9.11 4.70 7.56
C ASN A 182 -9.54 5.64 8.71
N LYS A 183 -10.03 5.10 9.82
CA LYS A 183 -10.31 5.92 11.02
C LYS A 183 -9.03 6.45 11.69
N GLU A 184 -7.89 5.83 11.43
CA GLU A 184 -6.61 6.14 12.06
C GLU A 184 -5.50 6.48 11.05
N ALA A 185 -5.67 6.10 9.78
CA ALA A 185 -4.68 6.27 8.71
C ALA A 185 -5.31 6.84 7.44
N ALA A 186 -4.50 7.48 6.60
CA ALA A 186 -4.92 7.80 5.24
C ALA A 186 -4.81 6.56 4.33
N ILE A 187 -5.69 6.50 3.34
CA ILE A 187 -5.75 5.43 2.35
C ILE A 187 -5.52 6.01 0.95
N VAL A 188 -4.66 5.37 0.18
CA VAL A 188 -4.53 5.57 -1.27
C VAL A 188 -4.81 4.24 -1.94
N MET A 189 -5.84 4.16 -2.75
CA MET A 189 -6.30 2.91 -3.35
C MET A 189 -6.47 3.04 -4.86
N VAL A 190 -5.77 2.21 -5.61
CA VAL A 190 -6.07 1.93 -7.00
C VAL A 190 -7.00 0.74 -7.04
N SER A 191 -8.19 0.88 -7.63
CA SER A 191 -9.13 -0.22 -7.80
C SER A 191 -9.93 -0.05 -9.08
N HIS A 192 -10.35 -1.17 -9.64
CA HIS A 192 -11.34 -1.24 -10.71
C HIS A 192 -12.78 -1.29 -10.17
N ASP A 193 -12.96 -1.57 -8.88
CA ASP A 193 -14.26 -1.47 -8.21
C ASP A 193 -14.60 0.01 -7.95
N ARG A 194 -15.21 0.62 -8.99
CA ARG A 194 -15.68 2.00 -8.91
C ARG A 194 -16.73 2.20 -7.81
N GLN A 195 -17.58 1.21 -7.60
CA GLN A 195 -18.68 1.34 -6.64
C GLN A 195 -18.14 1.47 -5.22
N PHE A 196 -17.13 0.68 -4.85
CA PHE A 196 -16.48 0.80 -3.56
C PHE A 196 -15.76 2.14 -3.43
N VAL A 197 -14.93 2.51 -4.42
CA VAL A 197 -14.18 3.77 -4.40
C VAL A 197 -15.14 4.97 -4.30
N GLU A 198 -16.20 5.02 -5.09
CA GLU A 198 -17.19 6.11 -5.06
C GLU A 198 -17.95 6.20 -3.73
N SER A 199 -18.12 5.06 -3.05
CA SER A 199 -18.84 5.03 -1.76
C SER A 199 -18.01 5.53 -0.59
N TYR A 200 -16.69 5.34 -0.62
CA TYR A 200 -15.82 5.59 0.54
C TYR A 200 -14.75 6.65 0.32
N ALA A 201 -14.30 6.87 -0.92
CA ALA A 201 -13.27 7.86 -1.18
C ALA A 201 -13.80 9.28 -0.97
N LYS A 202 -13.10 10.07 -0.17
CA LYS A 202 -13.33 11.52 -0.06
C LYS A 202 -12.88 12.26 -1.31
N LYS A 203 -11.81 11.75 -1.94
CA LYS A 203 -11.21 12.33 -3.13
C LYS A 203 -11.02 11.23 -4.15
N ILE A 204 -11.47 11.46 -5.37
CA ILE A 204 -11.26 10.55 -6.50
C ILE A 204 -10.44 11.31 -7.54
N ILE A 205 -9.32 10.72 -7.92
CA ILE A 205 -8.43 11.28 -8.93
C ILE A 205 -8.34 10.33 -10.12
N GLU A 206 -8.40 10.89 -11.31
CA GLU A 206 -8.06 10.20 -12.54
C GLU A 206 -6.60 10.47 -12.87
N VAL A 207 -5.83 9.40 -13.07
CA VAL A 207 -4.43 9.48 -13.46
C VAL A 207 -4.28 9.03 -14.91
N ASN A 208 -3.89 9.96 -15.78
CA ASN A 208 -3.55 9.74 -17.17
C ASN A 208 -2.48 10.75 -17.56
N GLU A 209 -1.21 10.41 -17.30
CA GLU A 209 -0.03 11.28 -17.34
C GLU A 209 -0.12 12.51 -16.41
N ARG A 210 -1.30 13.05 -16.24
CA ARG A 210 -1.64 14.12 -15.30
C ARG A 210 -2.71 13.65 -14.34
N ILE A 211 -2.92 14.42 -13.28
CA ILE A 211 -4.01 14.17 -12.35
C ILE A 211 -5.17 15.11 -12.66
N LYS A 212 -6.37 14.52 -12.70
CA LYS A 212 -7.64 15.25 -12.70
C LYS A 212 -8.42 14.84 -11.45
N ILE A 213 -8.79 15.82 -10.63
CA ILE A 213 -9.67 15.58 -9.48
C ILE A 213 -11.10 15.45 -10.02
N LEU A 214 -11.75 14.32 -9.73
CA LEU A 214 -13.12 14.04 -10.13
C LEU A 214 -14.12 14.34 -9.00
N ARG A 215 -13.65 14.20 -7.74
CA ARG A 215 -14.44 14.45 -6.52
C ARG A 215 -13.53 14.92 -5.39
#